data_cc37b9dd78e6f4968b0ea1c4eb0204f1
#
_entry.id   cc37b9dd78e6f4968b0ea1c4eb0204f1
#
_cell.length_a   1.000
_cell.length_b   1.000
_cell.length_c   1.000
_cell.angle_alpha   90.00
_cell.angle_beta   90.00
_cell.angle_gamma   90.00
#
_symmetry.space_group_name_H-M   'P 1'
#
loop_
_entity.id
_entity.type
_entity.pdbx_description
1 polymer ?
#
loop_
_entity_poly.entity_id
_entity_poly.type
_entity_poly.pdbx_seq_one_letter_code
_entity_poly.pdbx_strand_id
1 'polypeptide(L)'
;PTGWLHIGGVRTALYSWLYARKNNGKFFLRIDDTDTSRSTDEFKDSIISALNQLGLKHDNEITFQSQRFSHYIDKVEELLNRDLAYYDKVEKNEKTRETDLALVYDNRLNKDGHVIRFRNQRQNMINIIDSVHGEINFDPKVFFDVVILRSNGVPTYNLTSVVDDIDMEITHLIRGCLLYTSPSPRDRSS
;
A
#
# COMPACT_ATOMS: atom_id res chain seq x y z
N PRO A 1 4.21 0.74 -10.56
CA PRO A 1 5.59 1.16 -10.21
C PRO A 1 5.95 2.45 -10.91
N THR A 2 6.59 3.36 -10.20
CA THR A 2 6.93 4.70 -10.71
C THR A 2 8.38 4.79 -11.22
N GLY A 3 9.02 3.66 -11.51
CA GLY A 3 10.38 3.58 -11.99
C GLY A 3 10.92 2.14 -12.11
N TRP A 4 12.17 2.04 -12.55
CA TRP A 4 12.89 0.78 -12.73
C TRP A 4 13.14 0.07 -11.39
N LEU A 5 13.27 -1.26 -11.45
CA LEU A 5 13.67 -2.04 -10.28
C LEU A 5 15.11 -1.66 -9.88
N HIS A 6 15.27 -1.15 -8.66
CA HIS A 6 16.58 -0.82 -8.10
C HIS A 6 17.04 -1.89 -7.11
N ILE A 7 18.32 -1.87 -6.78
CA ILE A 7 18.96 -2.89 -5.93
C ILE A 7 18.25 -3.08 -4.57
N GLY A 8 17.67 -2.03 -4.00
CA GLY A 8 16.87 -2.14 -2.77
C GLY A 8 15.61 -2.99 -2.92
N GLY A 9 14.92 -2.86 -4.07
CA GLY A 9 13.77 -3.71 -4.40
C GLY A 9 14.18 -5.16 -4.63
N VAL A 10 15.28 -5.38 -5.37
CA VAL A 10 15.86 -6.73 -5.58
C VAL A 10 16.20 -7.38 -4.24
N ARG A 11 16.86 -6.65 -3.34
CA ARG A 11 17.22 -7.15 -2.01
C ARG A 11 15.97 -7.60 -1.23
N THR A 12 14.93 -6.78 -1.21
CA THR A 12 13.68 -7.11 -0.49
C THR A 12 13.01 -8.34 -1.11
N ALA A 13 12.94 -8.42 -2.43
CA ALA A 13 12.39 -9.58 -3.13
C ALA A 13 13.20 -10.85 -2.83
N LEU A 14 14.53 -10.76 -2.84
CA LEU A 14 15.43 -11.88 -2.55
C LEU A 14 15.20 -12.42 -1.12
N TYR A 15 15.15 -11.54 -0.13
CA TYR A 15 14.90 -11.99 1.27
C TYR A 15 13.52 -12.62 1.42
N SER A 16 12.48 -12.03 0.81
CA SER A 16 11.13 -12.58 0.84
C SER A 16 11.07 -13.96 0.17
N TRP A 17 11.73 -14.11 -0.98
CA TRP A 17 11.80 -15.37 -1.71
C TRP A 17 12.56 -16.45 -0.92
N LEU A 18 13.75 -16.12 -0.38
CA LEU A 18 14.54 -17.04 0.42
C LEU A 18 13.79 -17.49 1.68
N TYR A 19 13.12 -16.57 2.36
CA TYR A 19 12.33 -16.89 3.54
C TYR A 19 11.16 -17.82 3.20
N ALA A 20 10.44 -17.55 2.12
CA ALA A 20 9.38 -18.42 1.65
C ALA A 20 9.90 -19.83 1.32
N ARG A 21 10.98 -19.94 0.57
CA ARG A 21 11.57 -21.23 0.19
C ARG A 21 12.08 -22.02 1.41
N LYS A 22 12.74 -21.35 2.36
CA LYS A 22 13.23 -21.98 3.59
C LYS A 22 12.10 -22.59 4.43
N ASN A 23 10.92 -21.95 4.42
CA ASN A 23 9.78 -22.36 5.23
C ASN A 23 8.72 -23.17 4.44
N ASN A 24 9.04 -23.63 3.23
CA ASN A 24 8.09 -24.32 2.33
C ASN A 24 6.82 -23.48 2.06
N GLY A 25 6.96 -22.18 2.12
CA GLY A 25 5.91 -21.20 1.86
C GLY A 25 5.87 -20.75 0.41
N LYS A 26 4.99 -19.80 0.13
CA LYS A 26 4.80 -19.19 -1.19
C LYS A 26 5.34 -17.78 -1.21
N PHE A 27 5.95 -17.40 -2.33
CA PHE A 27 6.38 -16.03 -2.62
C PHE A 27 5.44 -15.42 -3.65
N PHE A 28 4.74 -14.36 -3.28
CA PHE A 28 3.76 -13.69 -4.11
C PHE A 28 4.31 -12.38 -4.68
N LEU A 29 3.94 -12.08 -5.92
CA LEU A 29 4.26 -10.82 -6.59
C LEU A 29 2.99 -9.99 -6.77
N ARG A 30 3.02 -8.77 -6.23
CA ARG A 30 2.01 -7.74 -6.44
C ARG A 30 2.66 -6.49 -7.02
N ILE A 31 2.01 -5.90 -7.98
CA ILE A 31 2.41 -4.64 -8.60
C ILE A 31 1.50 -3.52 -8.08
N ASP A 32 2.07 -2.64 -7.28
CA ASP A 32 1.37 -1.51 -6.69
C ASP A 32 1.36 -0.35 -7.70
N ASP A 33 0.41 -0.38 -8.64
CA ASP A 33 0.29 0.54 -9.79
C ASP A 33 -0.98 1.42 -9.71
N THR A 34 -1.37 1.80 -8.50
CA THR A 34 -2.53 2.70 -8.27
C THR A 34 -2.36 4.09 -8.88
N ASP A 35 -1.12 4.55 -9.05
CA ASP A 35 -0.79 5.77 -9.79
C ASP A 35 -0.57 5.43 -11.26
N THR A 36 -1.66 5.35 -12.00
CA THR A 36 -1.66 4.94 -13.41
C THR A 36 -0.96 5.94 -14.32
N SER A 37 -0.86 7.22 -13.93
CA SER A 37 -0.18 8.26 -14.70
C SER A 37 1.34 8.07 -14.73
N ARG A 38 1.91 7.46 -13.69
CA ARG A 38 3.35 7.21 -13.55
C ARG A 38 3.74 5.74 -13.67
N SER A 39 2.76 4.84 -13.71
CA SER A 39 2.99 3.40 -13.83
C SER A 39 2.86 2.99 -15.29
N THR A 40 3.99 2.85 -15.98
CA THR A 40 4.01 2.40 -17.37
C THR A 40 4.13 0.89 -17.46
N ASP A 41 3.62 0.31 -18.54
CA ASP A 41 3.77 -1.15 -18.79
C ASP A 41 5.23 -1.54 -18.94
N GLU A 42 6.07 -0.66 -19.51
CA GLU A 42 7.51 -0.85 -19.61
C GLU A 42 8.17 -1.06 -18.23
N PHE A 43 7.79 -0.30 -17.20
CA PHE A 43 8.30 -0.50 -15.84
C PHE A 43 7.82 -1.82 -15.24
N LYS A 44 6.55 -2.20 -15.47
CA LYS A 44 5.98 -3.47 -14.99
C LYS A 44 6.73 -4.66 -15.60
N ASP A 45 6.88 -4.66 -16.93
CA ASP A 45 7.56 -5.72 -17.67
C ASP A 45 9.04 -5.83 -17.28
N SER A 46 9.70 -4.70 -17.09
CA SER A 46 11.09 -4.67 -16.63
C SER A 46 11.27 -5.31 -15.26
N ILE A 47 10.38 -5.01 -14.31
CA ILE A 47 10.42 -5.59 -12.95
C ILE A 47 10.21 -7.09 -13.02
N ILE A 48 9.20 -7.55 -13.76
CA ILE A 48 8.88 -8.97 -13.91
C ILE A 48 10.06 -9.70 -14.59
N SER A 49 10.59 -9.14 -15.66
CA SER A 49 11.74 -9.69 -16.37
C SER A 49 12.97 -9.79 -15.49
N ALA A 50 13.30 -8.74 -14.75
CA ALA A 50 14.46 -8.72 -13.84
C ALA A 50 14.33 -9.78 -12.73
N LEU A 51 13.16 -9.93 -12.11
CA LEU A 51 12.94 -10.96 -11.10
C LEU A 51 13.07 -12.37 -11.68
N ASN A 52 12.58 -12.60 -12.90
CA ASN A 52 12.70 -13.86 -13.60
C ASN A 52 14.16 -14.19 -13.95
N GLN A 53 14.93 -13.21 -14.43
CA GLN A 53 16.36 -13.36 -14.74
C GLN A 53 17.18 -13.71 -13.50
N LEU A 54 16.79 -13.17 -12.33
CA LEU A 54 17.42 -13.48 -11.05
C LEU A 54 16.94 -14.82 -10.46
N GLY A 55 16.02 -15.53 -11.12
CA GLY A 55 15.47 -16.79 -10.63
C GLY A 55 14.47 -16.65 -9.48
N LEU A 56 14.02 -15.43 -9.17
CA LEU A 56 13.08 -15.15 -8.09
C LEU A 56 11.62 -15.37 -8.57
N LYS A 57 11.29 -16.62 -8.88
CA LYS A 57 9.97 -17.01 -9.39
C LYS A 57 8.91 -16.89 -8.30
N HIS A 58 7.84 -16.19 -8.62
CA HIS A 58 6.63 -16.09 -7.77
C HIS A 58 5.71 -17.31 -7.97
N ASP A 59 4.85 -17.55 -7.00
CA ASP A 59 3.96 -18.73 -6.94
C ASP A 59 2.49 -18.39 -7.20
N ASN A 60 2.16 -17.14 -7.50
CA ASN A 60 0.82 -16.66 -7.82
C ASN A 60 0.74 -16.10 -9.25
N GLU A 61 -0.47 -15.87 -9.73
CA GLU A 61 -0.70 -14.93 -10.82
C GLU A 61 -0.39 -13.52 -10.32
N ILE A 62 0.27 -12.71 -11.15
CA ILE A 62 0.68 -11.35 -10.73
C ILE A 62 -0.57 -10.52 -10.46
N THR A 63 -0.65 -9.96 -9.27
CA THR A 63 -1.74 -9.08 -8.88
C THR A 63 -1.36 -7.63 -9.23
N PHE A 64 -2.22 -6.96 -10.01
CA PHE A 64 -2.09 -5.53 -10.34
C PHE A 64 -3.15 -4.75 -9.57
N GLN A 65 -2.74 -3.78 -8.75
CA GLN A 65 -3.67 -3.00 -7.94
C GLN A 65 -4.63 -2.15 -8.80
N SER A 66 -4.16 -1.66 -9.95
CA SER A 66 -4.99 -0.90 -10.89
C SER A 66 -6.21 -1.68 -11.40
N GLN A 67 -6.15 -3.01 -11.42
CA GLN A 67 -7.25 -3.88 -11.86
C GLN A 67 -8.26 -4.18 -10.74
N ARG A 68 -8.01 -3.72 -9.52
CA ARG A 68 -8.80 -4.07 -8.32
C ARG A 68 -9.55 -2.88 -7.71
N PHE A 69 -9.63 -1.74 -8.38
CA PHE A 69 -10.23 -0.54 -7.81
C PHE A 69 -11.66 -0.73 -7.33
N SER A 70 -12.52 -1.42 -8.08
CA SER A 70 -13.89 -1.69 -7.66
C SER A 70 -13.92 -2.46 -6.32
N HIS A 71 -13.05 -3.45 -6.17
CA HIS A 71 -12.93 -4.22 -4.93
C HIS A 71 -12.50 -3.35 -3.73
N TYR A 72 -11.56 -2.42 -3.93
CA TYR A 72 -11.18 -1.49 -2.86
C TYR A 72 -12.30 -0.53 -2.49
N ILE A 73 -13.09 -0.08 -3.48
CA ILE A 73 -14.27 0.77 -3.23
C ILE A 73 -15.32 0.02 -2.41
N ASP A 74 -15.57 -1.25 -2.72
CA ASP A 74 -16.47 -2.10 -1.92
C ASP A 74 -16.00 -2.21 -0.47
N LYS A 75 -14.68 -2.32 -0.24
CA LYS A 75 -14.10 -2.32 1.12
C LYS A 75 -14.23 -0.98 1.84
N VAL A 76 -14.09 0.14 1.14
CA VAL A 76 -14.34 1.47 1.73
C VAL A 76 -15.82 1.61 2.12
N GLU A 77 -16.74 1.15 1.28
CA GLU A 77 -18.17 1.18 1.58
C GLU A 77 -18.50 0.32 2.82
N GLU A 78 -17.91 -0.87 2.91
CA GLU A 78 -18.03 -1.72 4.11
C GLU A 78 -17.56 -0.98 5.37
N LEU A 79 -16.41 -0.29 5.32
CA LEU A 79 -15.87 0.47 6.44
C LEU A 79 -16.77 1.65 6.82
N LEU A 80 -17.35 2.36 5.85
CA LEU A 80 -18.32 3.44 6.10
C LEU A 80 -19.59 2.91 6.79
N ASN A 81 -20.13 1.80 6.31
CA ASN A 81 -21.34 1.18 6.86
C ASN A 81 -21.12 0.68 8.31
N ARG A 82 -19.89 0.38 8.69
CA ARG A 82 -19.49 -0.04 10.05
C ARG A 82 -19.05 1.11 10.95
N ASP A 83 -19.15 2.36 10.51
CA ASP A 83 -18.61 3.55 11.18
C ASP A 83 -17.10 3.47 11.49
N LEU A 84 -16.36 2.70 10.68
CA LEU A 84 -14.90 2.60 10.74
C LEU A 84 -14.20 3.55 9.78
N ALA A 85 -14.96 4.26 8.96
CA ALA A 85 -14.48 5.32 8.08
C ALA A 85 -15.47 6.49 8.03
N TYR A 86 -15.03 7.64 7.56
CA TYR A 86 -15.86 8.83 7.47
C TYR A 86 -15.38 9.77 6.37
N TYR A 87 -16.30 10.59 5.87
CA TYR A 87 -16.00 11.68 4.94
C TYR A 87 -15.38 12.84 5.69
N ASP A 88 -14.25 13.33 5.19
CA ASP A 88 -13.54 14.49 5.69
C ASP A 88 -13.39 15.53 4.58
N LYS A 89 -13.75 16.79 4.87
CA LYS A 89 -13.68 17.87 3.90
C LYS A 89 -12.24 18.37 3.78
N VAL A 90 -11.69 18.34 2.56
CA VAL A 90 -10.36 18.87 2.30
C VAL A 90 -10.42 20.40 2.26
N GLU A 91 -9.71 21.06 3.16
CA GLU A 91 -9.49 22.50 3.07
C GLU A 91 -8.58 22.80 1.86
N LYS A 92 -8.96 23.80 1.04
CA LYS A 92 -8.29 24.14 -0.24
C LYS A 92 -6.79 24.52 -0.14
N ASN A 93 -6.20 24.47 1.05
CA ASN A 93 -4.79 24.84 1.29
C ASN A 93 -3.80 23.68 1.18
N GLU A 94 -4.24 22.43 1.19
CA GLU A 94 -3.37 21.32 0.79
C GLU A 94 -3.28 21.35 -0.73
N LYS A 95 -2.07 21.62 -1.25
CA LYS A 95 -1.75 21.47 -2.68
C LYS A 95 -2.10 20.06 -3.11
N THR A 96 -3.37 19.85 -3.42
CA THR A 96 -3.81 18.70 -4.19
C THR A 96 -3.01 18.76 -5.47
N ARG A 97 -2.10 17.85 -5.69
CA ARG A 97 -1.42 17.74 -6.97
C ARG A 97 -2.52 17.50 -8.00
N GLU A 98 -2.81 18.51 -8.78
CA GLU A 98 -3.75 18.49 -9.91
C GLU A 98 -3.28 17.59 -11.07
N THR A 99 -2.58 16.51 -10.78
CA THR A 99 -2.05 15.61 -11.80
C THR A 99 -2.97 14.44 -12.11
N ASP A 100 -4.21 14.45 -11.62
CA ASP A 100 -5.10 13.33 -11.88
C ASP A 100 -6.25 13.73 -12.77
N LEU A 101 -5.94 13.87 -14.05
CA LEU A 101 -6.91 13.78 -15.13
C LEU A 101 -7.65 12.45 -15.04
N ALA A 102 -8.85 12.51 -14.50
CA ALA A 102 -10.06 11.86 -14.99
C ALA A 102 -9.92 10.43 -15.54
N LEU A 103 -9.37 9.50 -14.79
CA LEU A 103 -9.86 8.14 -14.88
C LEU A 103 -10.78 7.94 -13.68
N VAL A 104 -12.04 8.25 -13.89
CA VAL A 104 -13.11 8.02 -12.94
C VAL A 104 -13.38 6.51 -12.93
N TYR A 105 -12.73 5.79 -12.04
CA TYR A 105 -12.90 4.34 -11.97
C TYR A 105 -14.22 3.92 -11.34
N ASP A 106 -14.67 4.60 -10.33
CA ASP A 106 -15.93 4.32 -9.65
C ASP A 106 -16.31 5.54 -8.79
N ASN A 107 -17.46 6.15 -9.10
CA ASN A 107 -17.93 7.37 -8.44
C ASN A 107 -18.86 7.12 -7.26
N ARG A 108 -19.17 5.86 -6.95
CA ARG A 108 -20.23 5.53 -5.96
C ARG A 108 -20.03 6.24 -4.63
N LEU A 109 -18.78 6.38 -4.19
CA LEU A 109 -18.43 6.99 -2.91
C LEU A 109 -17.85 8.41 -3.06
N ASN A 110 -17.80 8.95 -4.28
CA ASN A 110 -17.19 10.26 -4.49
C ASN A 110 -18.12 11.37 -4.01
N LYS A 111 -17.60 12.23 -3.15
CA LYS A 111 -18.30 13.41 -2.66
C LYS A 111 -17.38 14.61 -2.87
N ASP A 112 -17.83 15.58 -3.66
CA ASP A 112 -17.02 16.72 -4.06
C ASP A 112 -16.31 17.40 -2.89
N GLY A 113 -15.00 17.59 -3.02
CA GLY A 113 -14.15 18.22 -2.01
C GLY A 113 -13.96 17.39 -0.73
N HIS A 114 -14.29 16.08 -0.72
CA HIS A 114 -14.10 15.22 0.42
C HIS A 114 -13.16 14.07 0.10
N VAL A 115 -12.40 13.64 1.09
CA VAL A 115 -11.68 12.37 1.14
C VAL A 115 -12.38 11.44 2.12
N ILE A 116 -12.07 10.15 2.07
CA ILE A 116 -12.53 9.22 3.11
C ILE A 116 -11.32 8.83 3.95
N ARG A 117 -11.48 8.95 5.29
CA ARG A 117 -10.47 8.57 6.27
C ARG A 117 -10.90 7.32 7.03
N PHE A 118 -9.93 6.48 7.34
CA PHE A 118 -10.09 5.39 8.29
C PHE A 118 -10.11 5.95 9.71
N ARG A 119 -11.11 5.56 10.51
CA ARG A 119 -11.26 5.96 11.91
C ARG A 119 -10.38 5.07 12.79
N ASN A 120 -9.27 5.60 13.26
CA ASN A 120 -8.41 4.87 14.17
C ASN A 120 -9.09 4.69 15.53
N GLN A 121 -9.30 3.43 15.92
CA GLN A 121 -9.82 3.08 17.25
C GLN A 121 -8.69 3.15 18.28
N ARG A 122 -8.53 4.29 18.93
CA ARG A 122 -7.42 4.63 19.84
C ARG A 122 -7.53 3.96 21.22
N GLN A 123 -8.00 2.74 21.30
CA GLN A 123 -8.37 2.12 22.59
C GLN A 123 -7.34 1.12 23.11
N ASN A 124 -6.70 0.34 22.27
CA ASN A 124 -5.81 -0.75 22.67
C ASN A 124 -4.44 -0.58 22.08
N MET A 125 -3.39 -0.91 22.86
CA MET A 125 -2.02 -0.98 22.35
C MET A 125 -1.94 -1.93 21.14
N ILE A 126 -1.21 -1.51 20.11
CA ILE A 126 -0.95 -2.33 18.94
C ILE A 126 0.36 -3.07 19.18
N ASN A 127 0.27 -4.38 19.36
CA ASN A 127 1.42 -5.26 19.55
C ASN A 127 1.78 -5.92 18.22
N ILE A 128 3.03 -5.81 17.81
CA ILE A 128 3.58 -6.45 16.62
C ILE A 128 4.77 -7.31 17.06
N ILE A 129 4.77 -8.56 16.63
CA ILE A 129 5.92 -9.46 16.83
C ILE A 129 6.79 -9.38 15.59
N ASP A 130 7.88 -8.63 15.68
CA ASP A 130 8.87 -8.53 14.62
C ASP A 130 9.92 -9.64 14.78
N SER A 131 10.20 -10.38 13.71
CA SER A 131 11.12 -11.53 13.75
C SER A 131 12.58 -11.12 13.97
N VAL A 132 12.93 -9.84 13.81
CA VAL A 132 14.29 -9.31 13.99
C VAL A 132 14.40 -8.50 15.28
N HIS A 133 13.41 -7.66 15.57
CA HIS A 133 13.40 -6.72 16.68
C HIS A 133 12.64 -7.21 17.91
N GLY A 134 11.95 -8.35 17.81
CA GLY A 134 11.11 -8.88 18.88
C GLY A 134 9.75 -8.18 18.98
N GLU A 135 9.24 -8.10 20.20
CA GLU A 135 7.94 -7.47 20.47
C GLU A 135 8.02 -5.95 20.42
N ILE A 136 7.17 -5.34 19.58
CA ILE A 136 7.08 -3.89 19.41
C ILE A 136 5.66 -3.45 19.75
N ASN A 137 5.54 -2.51 20.69
CA ASN A 137 4.26 -1.98 21.13
C ASN A 137 4.09 -0.52 20.68
N PHE A 138 2.96 -0.22 20.06
CA PHE A 138 2.60 1.13 19.63
C PHE A 138 1.38 1.63 20.38
N ASP A 139 1.46 2.86 20.88
CA ASP A 139 0.28 3.58 21.37
C ASP A 139 -0.55 4.03 20.16
N PRO A 140 -1.80 3.55 20.00
CA PRO A 140 -2.63 3.92 18.85
C PRO A 140 -2.95 5.42 18.82
N LYS A 141 -2.80 6.14 19.92
CA LYS A 141 -3.04 7.59 19.98
C LYS A 141 -2.06 8.40 19.14
N VAL A 142 -0.88 7.86 18.83
CA VAL A 142 0.12 8.53 17.98
C VAL A 142 -0.22 8.44 16.49
N PHE A 143 -1.16 7.58 16.10
CA PHE A 143 -1.55 7.45 14.70
C PHE A 143 -2.72 8.35 14.37
N PHE A 144 -2.59 9.10 13.28
CA PHE A 144 -3.68 9.89 12.72
C PHE A 144 -4.62 9.02 11.88
N ASP A 145 -5.85 9.51 11.70
CA ASP A 145 -6.81 8.91 10.80
C ASP A 145 -6.30 9.09 9.35
N VAL A 146 -5.87 7.99 8.74
CA VAL A 146 -5.26 8.03 7.41
C VAL A 146 -6.30 8.14 6.31
N VAL A 147 -5.98 8.87 5.24
CA VAL A 147 -6.81 8.89 4.03
C VAL A 147 -6.74 7.52 3.36
N ILE A 148 -7.90 6.91 3.13
CA ILE A 148 -8.04 5.62 2.44
C ILE A 148 -8.60 5.77 1.03
N LEU A 149 -9.40 6.83 0.78
CA LEU A 149 -9.88 7.19 -0.54
C LEU A 149 -9.69 8.68 -0.78
N ARG A 150 -9.09 9.03 -1.90
CA ARG A 150 -8.85 10.43 -2.30
C ARG A 150 -10.13 11.06 -2.85
N SER A 151 -10.15 12.39 -2.93
CA SER A 151 -11.30 13.16 -3.46
C SER A 151 -11.61 12.85 -4.94
N ASN A 152 -10.64 12.34 -5.70
CA ASN A 152 -10.81 11.88 -7.08
C ASN A 152 -11.26 10.40 -7.19
N GLY A 153 -11.60 9.75 -6.08
CA GLY A 153 -12.04 8.36 -6.06
C GLY A 153 -10.91 7.32 -6.16
N VAL A 154 -9.64 7.74 -6.12
CA VAL A 154 -8.50 6.81 -6.19
C VAL A 154 -8.16 6.29 -4.79
N PRO A 155 -8.14 4.97 -4.57
CA PRO A 155 -7.71 4.38 -3.30
C PRO A 155 -6.24 4.70 -3.00
N THR A 156 -5.92 4.89 -1.72
CA THR A 156 -4.54 5.13 -1.30
C THR A 156 -3.80 3.81 -1.03
N TYR A 157 -2.48 3.88 -1.03
CA TYR A 157 -1.62 2.75 -0.66
C TYR A 157 -1.97 2.18 0.74
N ASN A 158 -2.36 3.04 1.68
CA ASN A 158 -2.72 2.60 3.04
C ASN A 158 -3.91 1.63 3.05
N LEU A 159 -4.85 1.78 2.12
CA LEU A 159 -5.96 0.84 1.98
C LEU A 159 -5.56 -0.37 1.12
N THR A 160 -5.05 -0.10 -0.09
CA THR A 160 -4.83 -1.16 -1.08
C THR A 160 -3.87 -2.22 -0.60
N SER A 161 -2.78 -1.82 0.08
CA SER A 161 -1.81 -2.77 0.63
C SER A 161 -2.42 -3.69 1.68
N VAL A 162 -3.26 -3.15 2.57
CA VAL A 162 -3.88 -3.94 3.65
C VAL A 162 -4.94 -4.88 3.09
N VAL A 163 -5.79 -4.40 2.19
CA VAL A 163 -6.83 -5.23 1.55
C VAL A 163 -6.20 -6.39 0.80
N ASP A 164 -5.17 -6.12 -0.01
CA ASP A 164 -4.50 -7.17 -0.77
C ASP A 164 -3.77 -8.16 0.14
N ASP A 165 -3.09 -7.67 1.19
CA ASP A 165 -2.38 -8.55 2.13
C ASP A 165 -3.36 -9.51 2.84
N ILE A 166 -4.58 -9.04 3.14
CA ILE A 166 -5.66 -9.89 3.70
C ILE A 166 -6.17 -10.88 2.66
N ASP A 167 -6.52 -10.41 1.46
CA ASP A 167 -7.08 -11.26 0.39
C ASP A 167 -6.08 -12.34 -0.09
N MET A 168 -4.80 -12.00 -0.09
CA MET A 168 -3.71 -12.92 -0.46
C MET A 168 -3.25 -13.79 0.71
N GLU A 169 -3.85 -13.65 1.90
CA GLU A 169 -3.49 -14.38 3.12
C GLU A 169 -2.00 -14.25 3.45
N ILE A 170 -1.45 -13.04 3.31
CA ILE A 170 -0.02 -12.79 3.56
C ILE A 170 0.27 -12.97 5.05
N THR A 171 1.15 -13.90 5.38
CA THR A 171 1.54 -14.22 6.75
C THR A 171 2.80 -13.50 7.21
N HIS A 172 3.69 -13.15 6.28
CA HIS A 172 4.96 -12.52 6.59
C HIS A 172 5.26 -11.39 5.59
N LEU A 173 5.65 -10.24 6.12
CA LEU A 173 6.09 -9.08 5.34
C LEU A 173 7.55 -8.79 5.64
N ILE A 174 8.39 -8.77 4.59
CA ILE A 174 9.80 -8.37 4.71
C ILE A 174 9.94 -7.01 4.04
N ARG A 175 10.31 -6.00 4.81
CA ARG A 175 10.46 -4.62 4.33
C ARG A 175 11.91 -4.17 4.41
N GLY A 176 12.28 -3.21 3.57
CA GLY A 176 13.60 -2.59 3.63
C GLY A 176 13.78 -1.76 4.90
N CYS A 177 14.98 -1.78 5.47
CA CYS A 177 15.32 -1.06 6.70
C CYS A 177 15.09 0.46 6.64
N LEU A 178 15.06 1.07 5.47
CA LEU A 178 14.76 2.49 5.28
C LEU A 178 13.38 2.91 5.76
N LEU A 179 12.44 1.97 5.89
CA LEU A 179 11.11 2.23 6.44
C LEU A 179 11.09 2.29 7.97
N TYR A 180 12.14 1.77 8.63
CA TYR A 180 12.20 1.66 10.08
C TYR A 180 13.24 2.59 10.74
N THR A 181 14.31 2.98 10.04
CA THR A 181 15.50 3.55 10.68
C THR A 181 16.00 4.86 10.10
N SER A 182 15.48 5.33 8.99
CA SER A 182 15.93 6.60 8.40
C SER A 182 14.83 7.63 8.49
N PRO A 183 15.03 8.71 9.25
CA PRO A 183 14.20 9.88 9.03
C PRO A 183 14.35 10.31 7.58
N SER A 184 13.22 10.65 6.95
CA SER A 184 13.21 11.16 5.59
C SER A 184 14.20 12.33 5.49
N PRO A 185 14.95 12.49 4.40
CA PRO A 185 15.76 13.69 4.18
C PRO A 185 14.96 15.00 4.34
N ARG A 186 13.63 14.93 4.23
CA ARG A 186 12.71 16.05 4.47
C ARG A 186 12.52 16.36 5.97
N ASP A 187 12.80 15.41 6.85
CA ASP A 187 12.64 15.59 8.30
C ASP A 187 13.89 16.20 8.94
N ARG A 188 14.96 16.44 8.17
CA ARG A 188 16.21 17.07 8.61
C ARG A 188 16.27 18.58 8.37
N SER A 189 15.21 19.18 7.84
CA SER A 189 15.13 20.62 7.57
C SER A 189 14.16 21.32 8.54
N SER A 190 14.44 21.19 9.83
CA SER A 190 13.86 22.05 10.89
C SER A 190 14.96 22.47 11.84
#